data_7c5ed91b0f2cbcb8987f21c06e0d2257
#
_entry.id   7c5ed91b0f2cbcb8987f21c06e0d2257
#
_cell.length_a   1.000
_cell.length_b   1.000
_cell.length_c   1.000
_cell.angle_alpha   90.00
_cell.angle_beta   90.00
_cell.angle_gamma   90.00
#
_symmetry.space_group_name_H-M   'P 1'
#
loop_
_entity.id
_entity.type
_entity.pdbx_description
1 polymer ?
#
loop_
_entity_poly.entity_id
_entity_poly.type
_entity_poly.pdbx_seq_one_letter_code
_entity_poly.pdbx_strand_id
1 'polypeptide(L)'
;MNKSTSWGKVANWYNYLIEKDQDSYQRKLILPNLLRLVEAKGGDVIVDLACGQGFFAREFARLHAKVIGVDISPEVINIARRDKSVEYHVSSADKLDFLKDESVDKVAIILSLQNIENANDVIKEVSRVLKPKGKLFMVLNHPAFRIPKESSWGWDEIKKIQYRRLDSYISESGEQIQMHPGEKPWEKTISFHRPLQFYFKLLSKNGLLVARLEEWNSHKISEPGPKKEAEDRSRHEFPLFLFLEAVKL
;
A
#
# COMPACT_ATOMS: atom_id res chain seq x y z
N MET A 1 -13.68 9.98 -23.43
CA MET A 1 -14.41 9.61 -22.18
C MET A 1 -13.46 8.76 -21.34
N ASN A 2 -12.95 9.28 -20.22
CA ASN A 2 -12.16 8.47 -19.30
C ASN A 2 -13.05 7.36 -18.73
N LYS A 3 -12.73 6.10 -19.03
CA LYS A 3 -13.42 4.97 -18.41
C LYS A 3 -13.15 5.00 -16.93
N SER A 4 -14.19 4.92 -16.10
CA SER A 4 -14.04 4.80 -14.64
C SER A 4 -13.15 3.62 -14.31
N THR A 5 -12.18 3.82 -13.40
CA THR A 5 -11.30 2.75 -12.93
C THR A 5 -12.07 1.75 -12.07
N SER A 6 -11.53 0.56 -11.84
CA SER A 6 -12.13 -0.40 -10.90
C SER A 6 -12.29 0.20 -9.50
N TRP A 7 -11.32 0.99 -9.04
CA TRP A 7 -11.37 1.71 -7.75
C TRP A 7 -12.40 2.84 -7.74
N GLY A 8 -12.59 3.54 -8.86
CA GLY A 8 -13.64 4.55 -8.99
C GLY A 8 -15.04 4.01 -8.77
N LYS A 9 -15.33 2.80 -9.27
CA LYS A 9 -16.63 2.14 -9.11
C LYS A 9 -17.00 1.82 -7.65
N VAL A 10 -16.01 1.62 -6.78
CA VAL A 10 -16.20 1.31 -5.36
C VAL A 10 -15.78 2.44 -4.42
N ALA A 11 -15.51 3.64 -4.95
CA ALA A 11 -14.94 4.76 -4.21
C ALA A 11 -15.74 5.11 -2.94
N ASN A 12 -17.05 5.18 -3.01
CA ASN A 12 -17.90 5.52 -1.85
C ASN A 12 -17.86 4.45 -0.76
N TRP A 13 -17.91 3.18 -1.16
CA TRP A 13 -17.80 2.06 -0.21
C TRP A 13 -16.40 2.04 0.45
N TYR A 14 -15.35 2.17 -0.34
CA TYR A 14 -13.98 2.18 0.16
C TYR A 14 -13.76 3.35 1.14
N ASN A 15 -14.26 4.54 0.79
CA ASN A 15 -14.22 5.69 1.70
C ASN A 15 -14.97 5.39 3.01
N TYR A 16 -16.19 4.84 2.93
CA TYR A 16 -16.94 4.48 4.12
C TYR A 16 -16.17 3.49 5.01
N LEU A 17 -15.59 2.44 4.41
CA LEU A 17 -14.79 1.44 5.13
C LEU A 17 -13.62 2.09 5.88
N ILE A 18 -12.83 2.92 5.20
CA ILE A 18 -11.66 3.57 5.81
C ILE A 18 -12.06 4.58 6.89
N GLU A 19 -13.14 5.32 6.69
CA GLU A 19 -13.57 6.35 7.66
C GLU A 19 -14.28 5.75 8.89
N LYS A 20 -15.02 4.67 8.74
CA LYS A 20 -15.86 4.10 9.80
C LYS A 20 -15.23 2.94 10.57
N ASP A 21 -14.44 2.11 9.92
CA ASP A 21 -13.77 0.99 10.60
C ASP A 21 -12.58 1.49 11.42
N GLN A 22 -12.84 1.76 12.70
CA GLN A 22 -11.82 2.20 13.65
C GLN A 22 -10.77 1.11 13.95
N ASP A 23 -11.09 -0.17 13.66
CA ASP A 23 -10.20 -1.31 13.86
C ASP A 23 -9.56 -1.79 12.55
N SER A 24 -9.59 -0.98 11.49
CA SER A 24 -8.95 -1.29 10.22
C SER A 24 -7.43 -1.38 10.33
N TYR A 25 -6.82 -2.21 9.50
CA TYR A 25 -5.35 -2.28 9.40
C TYR A 25 -4.71 -0.94 9.06
N GLN A 26 -5.39 -0.13 8.25
CA GLN A 26 -4.93 1.21 7.89
C GLN A 26 -4.77 2.09 9.13
N ARG A 27 -5.74 2.07 10.05
CA ARG A 27 -5.74 2.90 11.25
C ARG A 27 -4.88 2.33 12.39
N LYS A 28 -5.02 1.04 12.67
CA LYS A 28 -4.43 0.42 13.86
C LYS A 28 -3.01 -0.09 13.68
N LEU A 29 -2.61 -0.36 12.45
CA LEU A 29 -1.31 -0.94 12.17
C LEU A 29 -0.47 -0.05 11.23
N ILE A 30 -1.00 0.28 10.04
CA ILE A 30 -0.20 0.93 9.01
C ILE A 30 0.09 2.38 9.39
N LEU A 31 -0.94 3.15 9.76
CA LEU A 31 -0.77 4.58 10.08
C LEU A 31 0.22 4.84 11.22
N PRO A 32 0.14 4.19 12.41
CA PRO A 32 1.09 4.44 13.49
C PRO A 32 2.55 4.14 13.07
N ASN A 33 2.76 3.04 12.35
CA ASN A 33 4.09 2.69 11.85
C ASN A 33 4.59 3.67 10.80
N LEU A 34 3.73 4.11 9.87
CA LEU A 34 4.11 5.12 8.88
C LEU A 34 4.49 6.45 9.52
N LEU A 35 3.70 6.95 10.48
CA LEU A 35 4.01 8.22 11.16
C LEU A 35 5.36 8.17 11.87
N ARG A 36 5.68 7.03 12.50
CA ARG A 36 6.98 6.79 13.15
C ARG A 36 8.14 6.77 12.14
N LEU A 37 7.94 6.24 10.93
CA LEU A 37 9.01 5.97 9.96
C LEU A 37 9.18 7.10 8.94
N VAL A 38 8.08 7.71 8.51
CA VAL A 38 8.12 8.81 7.54
C VAL A 38 8.71 10.09 8.17
N GLU A 39 8.50 10.28 9.49
CA GLU A 39 9.01 11.45 10.22
C GLU A 39 8.71 12.75 9.46
N ALA A 40 7.45 12.89 9.01
CA ALA A 40 7.01 14.07 8.28
C ALA A 40 7.12 15.32 9.17
N LYS A 41 7.59 16.42 8.61
CA LYS A 41 7.78 17.68 9.35
C LYS A 41 7.48 18.89 8.48
N GLY A 42 7.32 20.04 9.11
CA GLY A 42 7.14 21.31 8.42
C GLY A 42 8.29 21.59 7.43
N GLY A 43 7.93 21.96 6.22
CA GLY A 43 8.86 22.19 5.11
C GLY A 43 9.09 21.00 4.19
N ASP A 44 8.75 19.77 4.60
CA ASP A 44 8.79 18.62 3.69
C ASP A 44 7.73 18.75 2.59
N VAL A 45 8.09 18.40 1.37
CA VAL A 45 7.17 18.13 0.27
C VAL A 45 6.99 16.63 0.15
N ILE A 46 5.78 16.15 0.43
CA ILE A 46 5.45 14.71 0.42
C ILE A 46 4.42 14.42 -0.68
N VAL A 47 4.70 13.43 -1.50
CA VAL A 47 3.73 12.89 -2.47
C VAL A 47 3.15 11.59 -1.92
N ASP A 48 1.82 11.53 -1.74
CA ASP A 48 1.08 10.28 -1.50
C ASP A 48 0.59 9.78 -2.87
N LEU A 49 1.26 8.75 -3.39
CA LEU A 49 1.08 8.25 -4.76
C LEU A 49 0.13 7.06 -4.77
N ALA A 50 -0.92 7.14 -5.61
CA ALA A 50 -2.11 6.32 -5.58
C ALA A 50 -2.84 6.44 -4.21
N CYS A 51 -3.10 7.68 -3.81
CA CYS A 51 -3.56 8.08 -2.49
C CYS A 51 -5.02 7.70 -2.18
N GLY A 52 -5.78 7.26 -3.18
CA GLY A 52 -7.21 6.99 -3.03
C GLY A 52 -7.97 8.24 -2.54
N GLN A 53 -8.82 8.08 -1.53
CA GLN A 53 -9.59 9.19 -0.92
C GLN A 53 -8.74 10.07 0.03
N GLY A 54 -7.41 9.89 0.06
CA GLY A 54 -6.48 10.79 0.76
C GLY A 54 -6.33 10.54 2.25
N PHE A 55 -6.63 9.34 2.75
CA PHE A 55 -6.53 9.03 4.19
C PHE A 55 -5.13 9.30 4.75
N PHE A 56 -4.09 8.73 4.15
CA PHE A 56 -2.71 8.93 4.60
C PHE A 56 -2.19 10.33 4.28
N ALA A 57 -2.56 10.88 3.12
CA ALA A 57 -2.19 12.24 2.74
C ALA A 57 -2.61 13.28 3.80
N ARG A 58 -3.84 13.18 4.30
CA ARG A 58 -4.34 14.05 5.37
C ARG A 58 -3.56 13.90 6.67
N GLU A 59 -3.16 12.67 7.01
CA GLU A 59 -2.37 12.43 8.23
C GLU A 59 -0.96 13.05 8.12
N PHE A 60 -0.33 13.00 6.95
CA PHE A 60 0.94 13.70 6.73
C PHE A 60 0.78 15.23 6.78
N ALA A 61 -0.31 15.75 6.23
CA ALA A 61 -0.60 17.19 6.27
C ALA A 61 -0.80 17.71 7.71
N ARG A 62 -1.34 16.90 8.62
CA ARG A 62 -1.46 17.24 10.06
C ARG A 62 -0.10 17.43 10.75
N LEU A 63 0.97 16.89 10.18
CA LEU A 63 2.35 17.09 10.64
C LEU A 63 3.02 18.31 9.98
N HIS A 64 2.21 19.21 9.39
CA HIS A 64 2.64 20.44 8.75
C HIS A 64 3.52 20.26 7.50
N ALA A 65 3.54 19.09 6.89
CA ALA A 65 4.15 18.88 5.58
C ALA A 65 3.27 19.47 4.47
N LYS A 66 3.89 19.90 3.38
CA LYS A 66 3.19 20.18 2.12
C LYS A 66 2.91 18.85 1.42
N VAL A 67 1.65 18.45 1.35
CA VAL A 67 1.28 17.15 0.81
C VAL A 67 0.57 17.26 -0.54
N ILE A 68 0.97 16.42 -1.48
CA ILE A 68 0.36 16.27 -2.80
C ILE A 68 -0.15 14.85 -2.92
N GLY A 69 -1.46 14.69 -3.02
CA GLY A 69 -2.11 13.39 -3.25
C GLY A 69 -2.35 13.15 -4.75
N VAL A 70 -1.97 12.00 -5.25
CA VAL A 70 -2.12 11.63 -6.66
C VAL A 70 -2.83 10.30 -6.78
N ASP A 71 -3.87 10.24 -7.59
CA ASP A 71 -4.56 8.99 -7.94
C ASP A 71 -5.09 9.05 -9.37
N ILE A 72 -5.20 7.91 -10.02
CA ILE A 72 -5.70 7.81 -11.39
C ILE A 72 -7.23 7.95 -11.48
N SER A 73 -7.95 7.71 -10.36
CA SER A 73 -9.41 7.74 -10.32
C SER A 73 -9.95 9.14 -9.98
N PRO A 74 -10.65 9.79 -10.91
CA PRO A 74 -11.33 11.06 -10.61
C PRO A 74 -12.35 10.94 -9.47
N GLU A 75 -13.02 9.79 -9.34
CA GLU A 75 -14.07 9.56 -8.36
C GLU A 75 -13.51 9.61 -6.93
N VAL A 76 -12.38 8.93 -6.67
CA VAL A 76 -11.77 8.95 -5.34
C VAL A 76 -11.11 10.30 -5.04
N ILE A 77 -10.52 10.95 -6.03
CA ILE A 77 -9.95 12.30 -5.88
C ILE A 77 -11.04 13.34 -5.60
N ASN A 78 -12.23 13.22 -6.18
CA ASN A 78 -13.35 14.10 -5.85
C ASN A 78 -13.80 13.95 -4.38
N ILE A 79 -13.69 12.76 -3.81
CA ILE A 79 -13.91 12.54 -2.37
C ILE A 79 -12.77 13.19 -1.57
N ALA A 80 -11.52 12.95 -1.95
CA ALA A 80 -10.34 13.47 -1.27
C ALA A 80 -10.32 15.00 -1.20
N ARG A 81 -10.71 15.69 -2.28
CA ARG A 81 -10.77 17.15 -2.39
C ARG A 81 -11.75 17.85 -1.45
N ARG A 82 -12.58 17.11 -0.70
CA ARG A 82 -13.42 17.68 0.37
C ARG A 82 -12.56 18.24 1.49
N ASP A 83 -11.42 17.64 1.73
CA ASP A 83 -10.39 18.19 2.62
C ASP A 83 -9.46 19.12 1.83
N LYS A 84 -9.22 20.31 2.36
CA LYS A 84 -8.44 21.38 1.71
C LYS A 84 -7.00 21.46 2.21
N SER A 85 -6.61 20.60 3.14
CA SER A 85 -5.24 20.56 3.68
C SER A 85 -4.22 19.94 2.73
N VAL A 86 -4.68 19.27 1.68
CA VAL A 86 -3.85 18.54 0.71
C VAL A 86 -4.18 18.99 -0.71
N GLU A 87 -3.16 19.15 -1.53
CA GLU A 87 -3.28 19.38 -2.97
C GLU A 87 -3.50 18.04 -3.69
N TYR A 88 -4.59 17.89 -4.48
CA TYR A 88 -4.92 16.62 -5.12
C TYR A 88 -4.92 16.70 -6.65
N HIS A 89 -4.25 15.75 -7.30
CA HIS A 89 -4.16 15.61 -8.74
C HIS A 89 -4.74 14.28 -9.23
N VAL A 90 -5.47 14.32 -10.35
CA VAL A 90 -5.86 13.12 -11.09
C VAL A 90 -4.78 12.84 -12.11
N SER A 91 -3.94 11.82 -11.86
CA SER A 91 -2.88 11.41 -12.77
C SER A 91 -2.50 9.95 -12.53
N SER A 92 -1.93 9.31 -13.55
CA SER A 92 -1.30 8.01 -13.40
C SER A 92 -0.02 8.12 -12.55
N ALA A 93 0.28 7.07 -11.79
CA ALA A 93 1.44 7.05 -10.90
C ALA A 93 2.79 7.07 -11.64
N ASP A 94 2.80 6.67 -12.91
CA ASP A 94 3.96 6.70 -13.81
C ASP A 94 4.06 8.01 -14.62
N LYS A 95 3.21 9.01 -14.33
CA LYS A 95 3.14 10.27 -15.07
C LYS A 95 2.87 11.45 -14.15
N LEU A 96 3.93 12.03 -13.60
CA LEU A 96 3.89 13.16 -12.68
C LEU A 96 4.42 14.45 -13.35
N ASP A 97 4.00 14.72 -14.59
CA ASP A 97 4.51 15.85 -15.42
C ASP A 97 4.35 17.22 -14.76
N PHE A 98 3.44 17.36 -13.80
CA PHE A 98 3.23 18.57 -13.00
C PHE A 98 4.26 18.77 -11.89
N LEU A 99 5.08 17.75 -11.60
CA LEU A 99 6.20 17.82 -10.66
C LEU A 99 7.52 17.93 -11.40
N LYS A 100 8.35 18.88 -10.96
CA LYS A 100 9.71 19.04 -11.50
C LYS A 100 10.61 17.91 -10.99
N ASP A 101 11.69 17.67 -11.71
CA ASP A 101 12.76 16.80 -11.28
C ASP A 101 13.29 17.30 -9.93
N GLU A 102 13.63 16.37 -9.04
CA GLU A 102 14.28 16.65 -7.76
C GLU A 102 13.57 17.71 -6.89
N SER A 103 12.25 17.69 -6.90
CA SER A 103 11.42 18.70 -6.19
C SER A 103 10.74 18.16 -4.92
N VAL A 104 10.76 16.85 -4.70
CA VAL A 104 10.02 16.15 -3.64
C VAL A 104 10.98 15.56 -2.60
N ASP A 105 10.70 15.76 -1.31
CA ASP A 105 11.51 15.20 -0.24
C ASP A 105 11.17 13.74 0.04
N LYS A 106 9.89 13.40 -0.03
CA LYS A 106 9.38 12.07 0.32
C LYS A 106 8.25 11.64 -0.60
N VAL A 107 8.24 10.37 -0.99
CA VAL A 107 7.12 9.74 -1.70
C VAL A 107 6.63 8.57 -0.87
N ALA A 108 5.32 8.44 -0.70
CA ALA A 108 4.68 7.29 -0.07
C ALA A 108 3.81 6.54 -1.10
N ILE A 109 3.92 5.21 -1.16
CA ILE A 109 3.08 4.32 -1.96
C ILE A 109 2.52 3.26 -1.02
N ILE A 110 1.25 3.40 -0.64
CA ILE A 110 0.67 2.60 0.44
C ILE A 110 -0.39 1.66 -0.09
N LEU A 111 -0.13 0.34 -0.05
CA LEU A 111 -1.02 -0.75 -0.46
C LEU A 111 -1.55 -0.63 -1.90
N SER A 112 -0.81 0.02 -2.78
CA SER A 112 -1.27 0.31 -4.14
C SER A 112 -0.35 -0.25 -5.24
N LEU A 113 0.96 -0.34 -5.04
CA LEU A 113 1.91 -0.76 -6.09
C LEU A 113 1.63 -2.19 -6.60
N GLN A 114 1.09 -3.07 -5.76
CA GLN A 114 0.65 -4.41 -6.17
C GLN A 114 -0.58 -4.40 -7.10
N ASN A 115 -1.25 -3.27 -7.26
CA ASN A 115 -2.37 -3.12 -8.20
C ASN A 115 -1.97 -2.38 -9.49
N ILE A 116 -0.70 -2.03 -9.63
CA ILE A 116 -0.15 -1.31 -10.79
C ILE A 116 0.71 -2.27 -11.60
N GLU A 117 0.36 -2.43 -12.87
CA GLU A 117 1.07 -3.33 -13.79
C GLU A 117 2.49 -2.82 -14.07
N ASN A 118 2.62 -1.55 -14.46
CA ASN A 118 3.89 -0.93 -14.85
C ASN A 118 4.67 -0.38 -13.65
N ALA A 119 4.96 -1.24 -12.66
CA ALA A 119 5.68 -0.83 -11.46
C ALA A 119 7.05 -0.20 -11.76
N ASN A 120 7.74 -0.62 -12.84
CA ASN A 120 9.02 -0.03 -13.22
C ASN A 120 8.89 1.46 -13.61
N ASP A 121 7.89 1.82 -14.38
CA ASP A 121 7.69 3.19 -14.82
C ASP A 121 7.27 4.09 -13.64
N VAL A 122 6.49 3.55 -12.71
CA VAL A 122 6.17 4.24 -11.45
C VAL A 122 7.43 4.54 -10.65
N ILE A 123 8.31 3.55 -10.42
CA ILE A 123 9.52 3.76 -9.61
C ILE A 123 10.54 4.65 -10.33
N LYS A 124 10.61 4.59 -11.66
CA LYS A 124 11.42 5.52 -12.46
C LYS A 124 10.94 6.97 -12.27
N GLU A 125 9.64 7.19 -12.30
CA GLU A 125 9.04 8.51 -12.12
C GLU A 125 9.22 9.01 -10.68
N VAL A 126 9.06 8.14 -9.69
CA VAL A 126 9.38 8.42 -8.28
C VAL A 126 10.85 8.85 -8.13
N SER A 127 11.78 8.12 -8.73
CA SER A 127 13.19 8.49 -8.69
C SER A 127 13.45 9.85 -9.35
N ARG A 128 12.78 10.18 -10.45
CA ARG A 128 12.90 11.48 -11.11
C ARG A 128 12.50 12.63 -10.19
N VAL A 129 11.33 12.53 -9.53
CA VAL A 129 10.80 13.64 -8.73
C VAL A 129 11.46 13.76 -7.36
N LEU A 130 12.02 12.69 -6.80
CA LEU A 130 12.73 12.73 -5.53
C LEU A 130 14.01 13.55 -5.62
N LYS A 131 14.25 14.40 -4.65
CA LYS A 131 15.55 15.06 -4.44
C LYS A 131 16.66 14.04 -4.19
N PRO A 132 17.94 14.36 -4.43
CA PRO A 132 19.05 13.57 -3.89
C PRO A 132 18.87 13.37 -2.37
N LYS A 133 19.05 12.15 -1.89
CA LYS A 133 18.75 11.70 -0.51
C LYS A 133 17.26 11.75 -0.11
N GLY A 134 16.38 12.07 -1.04
CA GLY A 134 14.92 11.93 -0.85
C GLY A 134 14.52 10.47 -0.64
N LYS A 135 13.41 10.25 0.01
CA LYS A 135 12.99 8.93 0.49
C LYS A 135 11.71 8.43 -0.16
N LEU A 136 11.70 7.18 -0.54
CA LEU A 136 10.51 6.44 -0.92
C LEU A 136 10.11 5.50 0.21
N PHE A 137 8.83 5.55 0.60
CA PHE A 137 8.20 4.66 1.57
C PHE A 137 7.14 3.81 0.87
N MET A 138 7.28 2.50 0.95
CA MET A 138 6.33 1.57 0.36
C MET A 138 5.73 0.67 1.42
N VAL A 139 4.42 0.50 1.40
CA VAL A 139 3.72 -0.55 2.15
C VAL A 139 3.04 -1.47 1.16
N LEU A 140 3.34 -2.74 1.24
CA LEU A 140 2.83 -3.79 0.36
C LEU A 140 2.07 -4.84 1.17
N ASN A 141 1.11 -5.53 0.56
CA ASN A 141 0.75 -6.85 1.03
C ASN A 141 2.01 -7.71 1.03
N HIS A 142 2.22 -8.51 2.09
CA HIS A 142 3.48 -9.25 2.22
C HIS A 142 3.69 -10.19 1.04
N PRO A 143 4.77 -10.01 0.25
CA PRO A 143 4.94 -10.74 -1.02
C PRO A 143 5.11 -12.25 -0.85
N ALA A 144 5.62 -12.72 0.29
CA ALA A 144 5.73 -14.15 0.56
C ALA A 144 4.44 -14.73 1.16
N PHE A 145 3.79 -14.03 2.10
CA PHE A 145 2.71 -14.63 2.88
C PHE A 145 1.29 -14.25 2.40
N ARG A 146 1.16 -13.30 1.47
CA ARG A 146 -0.14 -12.85 0.94
C ARG A 146 -0.16 -12.88 -0.58
N ILE A 147 0.16 -14.04 -1.15
CA ILE A 147 0.13 -14.26 -2.61
C ILE A 147 -1.32 -14.51 -3.02
N PRO A 148 -1.90 -13.70 -3.91
CA PRO A 148 -3.27 -13.88 -4.37
C PRO A 148 -3.48 -15.28 -4.93
N LYS A 149 -4.47 -16.03 -4.41
CA LYS A 149 -4.84 -17.42 -4.75
C LYS A 149 -3.78 -18.49 -4.48
N GLU A 150 -2.50 -18.12 -4.33
CA GLU A 150 -1.37 -19.04 -4.16
C GLU A 150 -0.88 -19.10 -2.70
N SER A 151 -1.66 -18.57 -1.76
CA SER A 151 -1.37 -18.70 -0.33
C SER A 151 -2.65 -18.83 0.49
N SER A 152 -2.64 -19.73 1.46
CA SER A 152 -3.79 -20.03 2.30
C SER A 152 -3.40 -20.40 3.72
N TRP A 153 -4.34 -20.29 4.65
CA TRP A 153 -4.20 -20.88 5.97
C TRP A 153 -4.59 -22.37 5.93
N GLY A 154 -3.78 -23.20 6.58
CA GLY A 154 -4.08 -24.61 6.80
C GLY A 154 -4.07 -24.93 8.30
N TRP A 155 -4.59 -26.10 8.65
CA TRP A 155 -4.66 -26.61 10.01
C TRP A 155 -4.10 -28.04 10.07
N ASP A 156 -3.17 -28.27 11.00
CA ASP A 156 -2.65 -29.62 11.31
C ASP A 156 -3.41 -30.17 12.51
N GLU A 157 -4.22 -31.19 12.28
CA GLU A 157 -5.06 -31.80 13.33
C GLU A 157 -4.26 -32.57 14.37
N ILE A 158 -3.09 -33.07 14.03
CA ILE A 158 -2.24 -33.85 14.95
C ILE A 158 -1.47 -32.89 15.87
N LYS A 159 -0.80 -31.91 15.27
CA LYS A 159 0.01 -30.93 16.01
C LYS A 159 -0.80 -29.81 16.64
N LYS A 160 -2.10 -29.68 16.28
CA LYS A 160 -2.99 -28.57 16.70
C LYS A 160 -2.38 -27.20 16.44
N ILE A 161 -1.80 -27.03 15.24
CA ILE A 161 -1.21 -25.76 14.81
C ILE A 161 -1.86 -25.28 13.52
N GLN A 162 -1.98 -23.97 13.39
CA GLN A 162 -2.26 -23.31 12.12
C GLN A 162 -0.94 -23.05 11.39
N TYR A 163 -0.91 -23.24 10.08
CA TYR A 163 0.25 -22.99 9.24
C TYR A 163 -0.12 -22.17 8.02
N ARG A 164 0.87 -21.51 7.40
CA ARG A 164 0.71 -20.81 6.14
C ARG A 164 1.23 -21.66 4.99
N ARG A 165 0.35 -22.00 4.04
CA ARG A 165 0.69 -22.70 2.81
C ARG A 165 1.04 -21.67 1.73
N LEU A 166 2.10 -21.92 0.97
CA LEU A 166 2.54 -21.15 -0.18
C LEU A 166 2.72 -22.13 -1.34
N ASP A 167 2.02 -21.87 -2.45
CA ASP A 167 2.05 -22.77 -3.60
C ASP A 167 2.96 -22.23 -4.73
N SER A 168 3.12 -20.92 -4.83
CA SER A 168 3.95 -20.28 -5.84
C SER A 168 4.47 -18.94 -5.34
N TYR A 169 5.81 -18.76 -5.24
CA TYR A 169 6.40 -17.53 -4.69
C TYR A 169 7.30 -16.79 -5.70
N ILE A 170 8.16 -17.48 -6.41
CA ILE A 170 9.15 -16.85 -7.30
C ILE A 170 8.51 -16.33 -8.59
N SER A 171 7.47 -17.02 -9.07
CA SER A 171 6.78 -16.64 -10.32
C SER A 171 5.91 -15.42 -10.12
N GLU A 172 6.10 -14.43 -10.99
CA GLU A 172 5.18 -13.28 -11.04
C GLU A 172 3.83 -13.70 -11.62
N SER A 173 2.75 -13.16 -11.06
CA SER A 173 1.40 -13.40 -11.57
C SER A 173 0.51 -12.18 -11.43
N GLY A 174 -0.56 -12.12 -12.24
CA GLY A 174 -1.61 -11.11 -12.14
C GLY A 174 -2.96 -11.78 -11.94
N GLU A 175 -3.55 -11.61 -10.75
CA GLU A 175 -4.78 -12.27 -10.36
C GLU A 175 -5.94 -11.29 -10.16
N GLN A 176 -7.10 -11.65 -10.73
CA GLN A 176 -8.32 -10.91 -10.44
C GLN A 176 -8.79 -11.21 -9.03
N ILE A 177 -8.91 -10.16 -8.22
CA ILE A 177 -9.43 -10.21 -6.85
C ILE A 177 -10.72 -9.40 -6.73
N GLN A 178 -11.61 -9.84 -5.85
CA GLN A 178 -12.82 -9.09 -5.52
C GLN A 178 -12.45 -7.89 -4.66
N MET A 179 -12.98 -6.71 -5.01
CA MET A 179 -12.74 -5.47 -4.26
C MET A 179 -13.68 -5.32 -3.08
N HIS A 180 -14.92 -5.77 -3.23
CA HIS A 180 -15.98 -5.65 -2.24
C HIS A 180 -16.72 -6.99 -2.10
N PRO A 181 -16.14 -7.99 -1.44
CA PRO A 181 -16.82 -9.25 -1.19
C PRO A 181 -18.06 -9.01 -0.29
N GLY A 182 -19.22 -9.47 -0.77
CA GLY A 182 -20.49 -9.36 -0.05
C GLY A 182 -21.52 -8.47 -0.73
N GLU A 183 -21.25 -7.16 -0.95
CA GLU A 183 -22.24 -6.26 -1.55
C GLU A 183 -22.11 -6.13 -3.08
N LYS A 184 -20.87 -6.05 -3.58
CA LYS A 184 -20.57 -5.92 -5.02
C LYS A 184 -19.50 -6.93 -5.45
N PRO A 185 -19.77 -8.23 -5.38
CA PRO A 185 -18.76 -9.27 -5.63
C PRO A 185 -18.29 -9.32 -7.09
N TRP A 186 -19.00 -8.64 -8.02
CA TRP A 186 -18.61 -8.52 -9.42
C TRP A 186 -17.54 -7.46 -9.68
N GLU A 187 -17.35 -6.49 -8.79
CA GLU A 187 -16.28 -5.51 -8.95
C GLU A 187 -14.94 -6.12 -8.59
N LYS A 188 -14.05 -6.14 -9.58
CA LYS A 188 -12.75 -6.77 -9.49
C LYS A 188 -11.65 -5.80 -9.84
N THR A 189 -10.49 -6.00 -9.26
CA THR A 189 -9.23 -5.40 -9.66
C THR A 189 -8.19 -6.48 -9.92
N ILE A 190 -7.07 -6.12 -10.53
CA ILE A 190 -5.94 -7.03 -10.67
C ILE A 190 -4.98 -6.76 -9.52
N SER A 191 -4.53 -7.83 -8.88
CA SER A 191 -3.42 -7.80 -7.92
C SER A 191 -2.25 -8.57 -8.50
N PHE A 192 -1.12 -7.89 -8.66
CA PHE A 192 0.11 -8.47 -9.18
C PHE A 192 0.93 -9.02 -8.03
N HIS A 193 1.19 -10.31 -8.06
CA HIS A 193 2.21 -10.92 -7.21
C HIS A 193 3.59 -10.70 -7.83
N ARG A 194 4.53 -10.25 -7.00
CA ARG A 194 5.94 -10.09 -7.34
C ARG A 194 6.77 -10.50 -6.13
N PRO A 195 7.78 -11.39 -6.29
CA PRO A 195 8.59 -11.82 -5.15
C PRO A 195 9.45 -10.67 -4.60
N LEU A 196 9.92 -10.80 -3.37
CA LEU A 196 10.69 -9.76 -2.70
C LEU A 196 11.88 -9.26 -3.53
N GLN A 197 12.60 -10.19 -4.18
CA GLN A 197 13.73 -9.83 -5.04
C GLN A 197 13.35 -8.89 -6.20
N PHE A 198 12.10 -8.94 -6.68
CA PHE A 198 11.62 -8.03 -7.72
C PHE A 198 11.72 -6.58 -7.26
N TYR A 199 11.22 -6.29 -6.06
CA TYR A 199 11.22 -4.92 -5.51
C TYR A 199 12.65 -4.41 -5.29
N PHE A 200 13.55 -5.24 -4.78
CA PHE A 200 14.96 -4.85 -4.61
C PHE A 200 15.65 -4.55 -5.93
N LYS A 201 15.48 -5.42 -6.94
CA LYS A 201 16.03 -5.19 -8.27
C LYS A 201 15.42 -3.92 -8.91
N LEU A 202 14.12 -3.72 -8.76
CA LEU A 202 13.39 -2.57 -9.28
C LEU A 202 13.93 -1.25 -8.69
N LEU A 203 14.07 -1.19 -7.38
CA LEU A 203 14.58 -0.02 -6.68
C LEU A 203 16.03 0.27 -7.07
N SER A 204 16.91 -0.73 -7.00
CA SER A 204 18.32 -0.60 -7.35
C SER A 204 18.53 -0.12 -8.79
N LYS A 205 17.78 -0.68 -9.76
CA LYS A 205 17.83 -0.28 -11.17
C LYS A 205 17.49 1.21 -11.39
N ASN A 206 16.66 1.77 -10.50
CA ASN A 206 16.21 3.16 -10.58
C ASN A 206 16.96 4.10 -9.60
N GLY A 207 18.13 3.70 -9.09
CA GLY A 207 18.97 4.53 -8.24
C GLY A 207 18.43 4.73 -6.82
N LEU A 208 17.60 3.80 -6.34
CA LEU A 208 17.01 3.80 -5.01
C LEU A 208 17.58 2.65 -4.19
N LEU A 209 18.23 2.94 -3.08
CA LEU A 209 18.78 1.93 -2.17
C LEU A 209 17.86 1.68 -1.00
N VAL A 210 17.56 0.42 -0.73
CA VAL A 210 16.77 0.03 0.45
C VAL A 210 17.59 0.30 1.71
N ALA A 211 17.09 1.24 2.53
CA ALA A 211 17.69 1.63 3.79
C ALA A 211 17.04 0.92 4.99
N ARG A 212 15.77 0.49 4.86
CA ARG A 212 15.02 -0.19 5.91
C ARG A 212 13.99 -1.14 5.34
N LEU A 213 13.81 -2.27 6.00
CA LEU A 213 12.73 -3.22 5.79
C LEU A 213 12.10 -3.52 7.16
N GLU A 214 10.77 -3.47 7.23
CA GLU A 214 10.02 -3.97 8.39
C GLU A 214 8.89 -4.88 7.90
N GLU A 215 8.58 -5.90 8.69
CA GLU A 215 7.47 -6.82 8.45
C GLU A 215 6.45 -6.62 9.58
N TRP A 216 5.19 -6.36 9.20
CA TRP A 216 4.16 -6.00 10.17
C TRP A 216 3.11 -7.08 10.30
N ASN A 217 2.90 -7.54 11.53
CA ASN A 217 1.93 -8.56 11.91
C ASN A 217 0.53 -7.98 12.10
N SER A 218 -0.47 -8.85 12.14
CA SER A 218 -1.83 -8.46 12.46
C SER A 218 -1.95 -7.99 13.92
N HIS A 219 -2.68 -6.90 14.14
CA HIS A 219 -3.12 -6.50 15.49
C HIS A 219 -4.41 -7.22 15.93
N LYS A 220 -5.07 -7.93 15.01
CA LYS A 220 -6.33 -8.62 15.27
C LYS A 220 -6.14 -9.86 16.14
N ILE A 221 -7.08 -10.10 17.03
CA ILE A 221 -7.17 -11.28 17.88
C ILE A 221 -8.25 -12.19 17.35
N SER A 222 -8.05 -13.49 17.42
CA SER A 222 -9.02 -14.50 16.97
C SER A 222 -10.22 -14.57 17.91
N GLU A 223 -11.36 -14.93 17.36
CA GLU A 223 -12.58 -15.17 18.12
C GLU A 223 -12.38 -16.30 19.16
N PRO A 224 -13.09 -16.25 20.30
CA PRO A 224 -13.04 -17.33 21.28
C PRO A 224 -13.37 -18.68 20.67
N GLY A 225 -12.53 -19.70 20.95
CA GLY A 225 -12.74 -21.05 20.42
C GLY A 225 -11.51 -21.94 20.62
N PRO A 226 -11.63 -23.24 20.31
CA PRO A 226 -10.57 -24.22 20.55
C PRO A 226 -9.30 -24.01 19.72
N LYS A 227 -9.36 -23.20 18.67
CA LYS A 227 -8.22 -22.89 17.78
C LYS A 227 -7.58 -21.55 18.08
N LYS A 228 -8.15 -20.73 18.98
CA LYS A 228 -7.77 -19.35 19.23
C LYS A 228 -6.26 -19.17 19.47
N GLU A 229 -5.67 -19.94 20.37
CA GLU A 229 -4.24 -19.81 20.70
C GLU A 229 -3.33 -20.11 19.50
N ALA A 230 -3.66 -21.11 18.69
CA ALA A 230 -2.89 -21.48 17.53
C ALA A 230 -3.05 -20.42 16.42
N GLU A 231 -4.24 -19.89 16.23
CA GLU A 231 -4.52 -18.83 15.28
C GLU A 231 -3.81 -17.53 15.68
N ASP A 232 -3.87 -17.11 16.93
CA ASP A 232 -3.19 -15.92 17.43
C ASP A 232 -1.67 -16.06 17.31
N ARG A 233 -1.10 -17.22 17.65
CA ARG A 233 0.32 -17.53 17.42
C ARG A 233 0.68 -17.34 15.95
N SER A 234 -0.10 -17.93 15.04
CA SER A 234 0.16 -17.83 13.60
C SER A 234 0.06 -16.38 13.10
N ARG A 235 -0.84 -15.56 13.65
CA ARG A 235 -0.92 -14.13 13.32
C ARG A 235 0.32 -13.35 13.74
N HIS A 236 1.00 -13.78 14.80
CA HIS A 236 2.25 -13.18 15.26
C HIS A 236 3.48 -13.66 14.47
N GLU A 237 3.45 -14.87 13.90
CA GLU A 237 4.58 -15.43 13.16
C GLU A 237 4.57 -15.08 11.67
N PHE A 238 3.39 -14.84 11.08
CA PHE A 238 3.25 -14.57 9.66
C PHE A 238 2.83 -13.12 9.39
N PRO A 239 3.75 -12.25 8.95
CA PRO A 239 3.45 -10.85 8.70
C PRO A 239 2.46 -10.68 7.54
N LEU A 240 1.61 -9.66 7.68
CA LEU A 240 0.61 -9.29 6.68
C LEU A 240 1.14 -8.28 5.68
N PHE A 241 2.02 -7.40 6.13
CA PHE A 241 2.50 -6.30 5.32
C PHE A 241 4.02 -6.23 5.35
N LEU A 242 4.57 -5.81 4.23
CA LEU A 242 5.98 -5.47 4.09
C LEU A 242 6.10 -3.94 3.95
N PHE A 243 6.95 -3.33 4.77
CA PHE A 243 7.38 -1.96 4.62
C PHE A 243 8.80 -1.90 4.07
N LEU A 244 9.03 -1.03 3.10
CA LEU A 244 10.34 -0.70 2.57
C LEU A 244 10.55 0.82 2.59
N GLU A 245 11.69 1.25 3.13
CA GLU A 245 12.22 2.60 2.95
C GLU A 245 13.41 2.51 1.98
N ALA A 246 13.36 3.31 0.92
CA ALA A 246 14.47 3.43 -0.01
C ALA A 246 14.90 4.90 -0.14
N VAL A 247 16.20 5.12 -0.33
CA VAL A 247 16.81 6.44 -0.42
C VAL A 247 17.37 6.62 -1.84
N LYS A 248 17.09 7.77 -2.46
CA LYS A 248 17.69 8.16 -3.74
C LYS A 248 19.17 8.49 -3.53
N LEU A 249 20.02 7.91 -4.39
CA LEU A 249 21.46 8.19 -4.43
C LEU A 249 21.78 9.62 -4.87
#